data_f45d2fc1737c4c077cccd323c3c9dd48
#
_entry.id   f45d2fc1737c4c077cccd323c3c9dd48
#
_cell.length_a   1.000
_cell.length_b   1.000
_cell.length_c   1.000
_cell.angle_alpha   90.00
_cell.angle_beta   90.00
_cell.angle_gamma   90.00
#
_symmetry.space_group_name_H-M   'P 1'
#
loop_
_entity.id
_entity.type
_entity.pdbx_description
1 polymer ?
#
loop_
_entity_poly.entity_id
_entity_poly.type
_entity_poly.pdbx_seq_one_letter_code
_entity_poly.pdbx_strand_id
1 'polypeptide(L)'
;MAQIFDAPSKAILRSQIAEHIAETDKNDKRELQAGEEPLPNDRFFDRELSWLKFNKRVLELAQDEDLPIIERASFAAIFANNLDEFFMVRVAGLKRRIDTGIAVTAASGLSPRQQLRAISEQAHRLQDEHAHYMIDHILPDLAKEQIVLLSWDKLTAAEQERLSRYYRQQVFPVLTPLAVDPAHPFPYISGGSINLAVLVENPASGKSHFARVKIPGNLNRLVPVDDMTDDDATNVRYGFITMENLIIAHLESLFPGMIIKEARSFRVTRNEDIDVEEDDAENLLNAMEKELLRRRFGPPIRLEISDETSPFLSQLLADQLRVSADEVYRLPAPLDATVLFELGGIDRPDLKYRSFVPTTNRQIAEVESSRAQDIFAAIRERDILLHHPPASRGTTVHCRQDGHSVSTEGDQHYQYCH
;
A
#
# COMPACT_ATOMS: atom_id res chain seq x y z
N MET A 1 8.89 -40.82 -36.04
CA MET A 1 9.14 -41.32 -34.66
C MET A 1 9.57 -40.11 -33.82
N ALA A 2 8.62 -39.51 -33.15
CA ALA A 2 8.86 -38.43 -32.22
C ALA A 2 8.95 -39.08 -30.83
N GLN A 3 10.09 -38.94 -30.17
CA GLN A 3 10.26 -39.34 -28.79
C GLN A 3 9.53 -38.31 -27.88
N ILE A 4 8.50 -38.79 -27.23
CA ILE A 4 7.79 -38.06 -26.17
C ILE A 4 8.74 -38.05 -24.96
N PHE A 5 9.26 -36.88 -24.59
CA PHE A 5 9.90 -36.67 -23.28
C PHE A 5 8.80 -36.56 -22.23
N ASP A 6 8.64 -37.60 -21.43
CA ASP A 6 7.78 -37.58 -20.24
C ASP A 6 8.35 -36.56 -19.23
N ALA A 7 7.59 -35.53 -18.90
CA ALA A 7 7.92 -34.60 -17.83
C ALA A 7 7.92 -35.36 -16.47
N PRO A 8 8.91 -35.14 -15.60
CA PRO A 8 8.96 -35.83 -14.32
C PRO A 8 7.75 -35.46 -13.47
N SER A 9 7.12 -36.49 -12.86
CA SER A 9 5.96 -36.29 -12.01
C SER A 9 6.25 -35.34 -10.85
N LYS A 10 5.25 -34.53 -10.42
CA LYS A 10 5.37 -33.60 -9.25
C LYS A 10 6.00 -34.23 -8.00
N ALA A 11 5.91 -35.55 -7.87
CA ALA A 11 6.54 -36.32 -6.79
C ALA A 11 8.07 -36.41 -6.93
N ILE A 12 8.58 -36.55 -8.17
CA ILE A 12 10.01 -36.64 -8.47
C ILE A 12 10.66 -35.26 -8.28
N LEU A 13 10.00 -34.19 -8.73
CA LEU A 13 10.49 -32.82 -8.53
C LEU A 13 10.54 -32.45 -7.03
N ARG A 14 9.52 -32.84 -6.25
CA ARG A 14 9.52 -32.66 -4.77
C ARG A 14 10.63 -33.41 -4.08
N SER A 15 10.95 -34.63 -4.55
CA SER A 15 12.06 -35.43 -4.02
C SER A 15 13.41 -34.79 -4.34
N GLN A 16 13.60 -34.30 -5.57
CA GLN A 16 14.84 -33.64 -6.00
C GLN A 16 15.07 -32.30 -5.27
N ILE A 17 14.01 -31.50 -5.07
CA ILE A 17 14.09 -30.27 -4.30
C ILE A 17 14.40 -30.58 -2.82
N ALA A 18 13.77 -31.59 -2.22
CA ALA A 18 14.06 -32.01 -0.86
C ALA A 18 15.49 -32.55 -0.70
N GLU A 19 16.02 -33.30 -1.68
CA GLU A 19 17.41 -33.75 -1.72
C GLU A 19 18.39 -32.59 -1.88
N HIS A 20 18.10 -31.63 -2.76
CA HIS A 20 18.95 -30.46 -2.97
C HIS A 20 18.98 -29.55 -1.73
N ILE A 21 17.84 -29.39 -1.04
CA ILE A 21 17.78 -28.67 0.24
C ILE A 21 18.56 -29.42 1.33
N ALA A 22 18.46 -30.76 1.39
CA ALA A 22 19.19 -31.56 2.34
C ALA A 22 20.70 -31.60 2.05
N GLU A 23 21.13 -31.48 0.79
CA GLU A 23 22.54 -31.34 0.41
C GLU A 23 23.08 -29.94 0.71
N THR A 24 22.31 -28.89 0.49
CA THR A 24 22.68 -27.50 0.85
C THR A 24 22.81 -27.37 2.39
N ASP A 25 21.91 -27.99 3.15
CA ASP A 25 21.93 -28.01 4.61
C ASP A 25 23.15 -28.83 5.15
N LYS A 26 23.61 -29.83 4.40
CA LYS A 26 24.83 -30.57 4.74
C LYS A 26 26.10 -29.80 4.41
N ASN A 27 26.11 -29.03 3.32
CA ASN A 27 27.26 -28.19 2.94
C ASN A 27 27.41 -26.96 3.84
N ASP A 28 26.32 -26.48 4.48
CA ASP A 28 26.36 -25.35 5.42
C ASP A 28 26.78 -25.77 6.85
N LYS A 29 26.83 -27.08 7.11
CA LYS A 29 27.52 -27.67 8.29
C LYS A 29 29.02 -27.80 8.00
N ARG A 30 29.67 -26.62 7.83
CA ARG A 30 31.14 -26.57 7.91
C ARG A 30 31.54 -27.27 9.19
N GLU A 31 32.26 -28.41 9.09
CA GLU A 31 32.92 -28.99 10.24
C GLU A 31 33.84 -27.92 10.82
N LEU A 32 33.47 -27.42 12.01
CA LEU A 32 34.24 -26.42 12.74
C LEU A 32 35.65 -27.01 12.89
N GLN A 33 36.66 -26.28 12.43
CA GLN A 33 38.05 -26.66 12.70
C GLN A 33 38.29 -26.63 14.21
N ALA A 34 39.07 -27.55 14.72
CA ALA A 34 39.31 -27.65 16.15
C ALA A 34 39.83 -26.33 16.72
N GLY A 35 38.98 -25.61 17.48
CA GLY A 35 39.26 -24.29 18.06
C GLY A 35 38.37 -23.16 17.59
N GLU A 36 37.49 -23.38 16.59
CA GLU A 36 36.48 -22.38 16.20
C GLU A 36 35.24 -22.43 17.12
N GLU A 37 34.90 -21.32 17.74
CA GLU A 37 33.63 -21.21 18.47
C GLU A 37 32.45 -21.25 17.49
N PRO A 38 31.37 -21.98 17.82
CA PRO A 38 30.19 -21.99 16.96
C PRO A 38 29.61 -20.59 16.83
N LEU A 39 29.29 -20.18 15.59
CA LEU A 39 28.66 -18.91 15.36
C LEU A 39 27.29 -18.83 16.09
N PRO A 40 26.92 -17.65 16.64
CA PRO A 40 25.65 -17.46 17.35
C PRO A 40 24.46 -17.91 16.50
N ASN A 41 23.47 -18.58 17.12
CA ASN A 41 22.27 -19.03 16.42
C ASN A 41 21.38 -17.89 15.96
N ASP A 42 21.49 -16.72 16.58
CA ASP A 42 20.73 -15.50 16.31
C ASP A 42 21.43 -14.53 15.32
N ARG A 43 22.48 -15.00 14.63
CA ARG A 43 23.28 -14.21 13.68
C ARG A 43 22.49 -13.77 12.42
N PHE A 44 21.38 -14.40 12.12
CA PHE A 44 20.55 -14.07 10.99
C PHE A 44 19.29 -13.30 11.40
N PHE A 45 19.09 -12.14 10.79
CA PHE A 45 17.84 -11.42 10.93
C PHE A 45 16.76 -12.03 10.03
N ASP A 46 15.53 -12.10 10.53
CA ASP A 46 14.40 -12.41 9.69
C ASP A 46 14.14 -11.26 8.71
N ARG A 47 14.08 -11.58 7.43
CA ARG A 47 13.96 -10.60 6.35
C ARG A 47 12.68 -9.78 6.46
N GLU A 48 11.55 -10.42 6.73
CA GLU A 48 10.25 -9.78 6.75
C GLU A 48 10.08 -8.92 8.02
N LEU A 49 10.56 -9.41 9.16
CA LEU A 49 10.56 -8.61 10.40
C LEU A 49 11.55 -7.44 10.32
N SER A 50 12.66 -7.60 9.62
CA SER A 50 13.62 -6.51 9.37
C SER A 50 12.99 -5.43 8.47
N TRP A 51 12.18 -5.84 7.49
CA TRP A 51 11.45 -4.92 6.62
C TRP A 51 10.42 -4.09 7.41
N LEU A 52 9.69 -4.70 8.33
CA LEU A 52 8.78 -3.96 9.22
C LEU A 52 9.52 -2.94 10.10
N LYS A 53 10.73 -3.27 10.57
CA LYS A 53 11.59 -2.31 11.29
C LYS A 53 12.04 -1.16 10.40
N PHE A 54 12.32 -1.42 9.12
CA PHE A 54 12.60 -0.36 8.15
C PHE A 54 11.38 0.55 7.97
N ASN A 55 10.18 -0.02 7.77
CA ASN A 55 8.97 0.79 7.62
C ASN A 55 8.65 1.59 8.90
N LYS A 56 9.00 1.06 10.08
CA LYS A 56 8.93 1.85 11.33
C LYS A 56 9.78 3.13 11.26
N ARG A 57 10.98 3.06 10.68
CA ARG A 57 11.84 4.25 10.49
C ARG A 57 11.21 5.26 9.53
N VAL A 58 10.40 4.81 8.57
CA VAL A 58 9.60 5.73 7.73
C VAL A 58 8.53 6.43 8.56
N LEU A 59 7.89 5.73 9.50
CA LEU A 59 6.94 6.33 10.44
C LEU A 59 7.63 7.34 11.37
N GLU A 60 8.85 7.06 11.82
CA GLU A 60 9.66 7.98 12.64
C GLU A 60 9.92 9.32 11.91
N LEU A 61 10.00 9.33 10.56
CA LEU A 61 10.08 10.59 9.79
C LEU A 61 8.76 11.36 9.80
N ALA A 62 7.61 10.68 9.84
CA ALA A 62 6.33 11.37 10.05
C ALA A 62 6.24 11.99 11.46
N GLN A 63 6.97 11.43 12.43
CA GLN A 63 7.01 11.85 13.82
C GLN A 63 8.08 12.91 14.11
N ASP A 64 8.93 13.22 13.15
CA ASP A 64 10.00 14.21 13.28
C ASP A 64 9.45 15.63 13.14
N GLU A 65 9.34 16.35 14.25
CA GLU A 65 8.79 17.72 14.32
C GLU A 65 9.67 18.76 13.62
N ASP A 66 10.93 18.46 13.32
CA ASP A 66 11.82 19.32 12.54
C ASP A 66 11.46 19.34 11.04
N LEU A 67 10.66 18.37 10.58
CA LEU A 67 10.20 18.32 9.20
C LEU A 67 8.93 19.17 8.98
N PRO A 68 8.78 19.78 7.78
CA PRO A 68 7.56 20.49 7.40
C PRO A 68 6.33 19.58 7.49
N ILE A 69 5.18 20.11 7.93
CA ILE A 69 4.01 19.27 8.25
C ILE A 69 3.44 18.53 7.04
N ILE A 70 3.47 19.08 5.83
CA ILE A 70 3.00 18.38 4.62
C ILE A 70 3.94 17.21 4.29
N GLU A 71 5.24 17.33 4.57
CA GLU A 71 6.20 16.22 4.39
C GLU A 71 5.97 15.13 5.44
N ARG A 72 5.71 15.51 6.70
CA ARG A 72 5.33 14.55 7.75
C ARG A 72 4.06 13.77 7.36
N ALA A 73 3.04 14.45 6.85
CA ALA A 73 1.85 13.82 6.30
C ALA A 73 2.17 12.88 5.13
N SER A 74 3.09 13.29 4.26
CA SER A 74 3.56 12.45 3.15
C SER A 74 4.28 11.20 3.64
N PHE A 75 5.13 11.29 4.69
CA PHE A 75 5.78 10.11 5.28
C PHE A 75 4.77 9.16 5.94
N ALA A 76 3.70 9.68 6.56
CA ALA A 76 2.62 8.84 7.06
C ALA A 76 1.90 8.10 5.92
N ALA A 77 1.69 8.76 4.77
CA ALA A 77 1.13 8.12 3.57
C ALA A 77 2.09 7.08 2.97
N ILE A 78 3.40 7.37 2.92
CA ILE A 78 4.44 6.42 2.46
C ILE A 78 4.45 5.18 3.34
N PHE A 79 4.39 5.34 4.67
CA PHE A 79 4.31 4.21 5.60
C PHE A 79 3.13 3.28 5.27
N ALA A 80 1.93 3.86 5.06
CA ALA A 80 0.73 3.11 4.73
C ALA A 80 0.86 2.38 3.39
N ASN A 81 1.34 3.07 2.35
CA ASN A 81 1.56 2.49 1.03
C ASN A 81 2.57 1.34 1.06
N ASN A 82 3.68 1.52 1.75
CA ASN A 82 4.69 0.47 1.94
C ASN A 82 4.10 -0.76 2.63
N LEU A 83 3.28 -0.54 3.67
CA LEU A 83 2.65 -1.65 4.40
C LEU A 83 1.66 -2.41 3.51
N ASP A 84 0.92 -1.72 2.65
CA ASP A 84 0.04 -2.34 1.67
C ASP A 84 0.80 -3.27 0.73
N GLU A 85 1.89 -2.80 0.14
CA GLU A 85 2.73 -3.59 -0.76
C GLU A 85 3.32 -4.81 -0.03
N PHE A 86 3.77 -4.61 1.22
CA PHE A 86 4.27 -5.70 2.05
C PHE A 86 3.22 -6.80 2.24
N PHE A 87 1.96 -6.43 2.52
CA PHE A 87 0.88 -7.40 2.64
C PHE A 87 0.53 -8.06 1.31
N MET A 88 0.41 -7.27 0.23
CA MET A 88 0.04 -7.77 -1.10
C MET A 88 1.02 -8.79 -1.66
N VAL A 89 2.31 -8.66 -1.34
CA VAL A 89 3.38 -9.48 -1.92
C VAL A 89 3.97 -10.43 -0.87
N ARG A 90 4.56 -9.90 0.22
CA ARG A 90 5.34 -10.70 1.17
C ARG A 90 4.47 -11.58 2.05
N VAL A 91 3.46 -10.99 2.70
CA VAL A 91 2.54 -11.75 3.56
C VAL A 91 1.72 -12.72 2.74
N ALA A 92 1.26 -12.29 1.56
CA ALA A 92 0.54 -13.15 0.63
C ALA A 92 1.36 -14.38 0.20
N GLY A 93 2.63 -14.18 -0.18
CA GLY A 93 3.53 -15.28 -0.52
C GLY A 93 3.80 -16.22 0.66
N LEU A 94 3.89 -15.68 1.89
CA LEU A 94 4.08 -16.49 3.09
C LEU A 94 2.82 -17.33 3.39
N LYS A 95 1.62 -16.74 3.31
CA LYS A 95 0.34 -17.49 3.46
C LYS A 95 0.23 -18.60 2.42
N ARG A 96 0.52 -18.34 1.16
CA ARG A 96 0.52 -19.35 0.10
C ARG A 96 1.46 -20.52 0.42
N ARG A 97 2.67 -20.25 0.92
CA ARG A 97 3.60 -21.32 1.36
C ARG A 97 3.02 -22.17 2.47
N ILE A 98 2.33 -21.58 3.43
CA ILE A 98 1.67 -22.29 4.52
C ILE A 98 0.54 -23.16 3.98
N ASP A 99 -0.30 -22.64 3.06
CA ASP A 99 -1.46 -23.34 2.49
C ASP A 99 -1.05 -24.51 1.59
N THR A 100 0.08 -24.36 0.88
CA THR A 100 0.64 -25.44 0.04
C THR A 100 1.48 -26.46 0.82
N GLY A 101 1.62 -26.26 2.14
CA GLY A 101 2.39 -27.17 3.01
C GLY A 101 3.91 -27.11 2.82
N ILE A 102 4.43 -26.05 2.18
CA ILE A 102 5.87 -25.83 2.03
C ILE A 102 6.44 -25.31 3.35
N ALA A 103 7.07 -26.19 4.11
CA ALA A 103 7.59 -25.91 5.46
C ALA A 103 9.09 -25.59 5.45
N VAL A 104 9.54 -24.69 4.56
CA VAL A 104 10.95 -24.24 4.56
C VAL A 104 11.14 -23.24 5.70
N THR A 105 12.01 -23.58 6.64
CA THR A 105 12.39 -22.69 7.76
C THR A 105 13.24 -21.54 7.22
N ALA A 106 12.96 -20.32 7.66
CA ALA A 106 13.78 -19.16 7.31
C ALA A 106 15.20 -19.27 7.90
N ALA A 107 16.18 -18.55 7.33
CA ALA A 107 17.54 -18.50 7.87
C ALA A 107 17.59 -18.04 9.35
N SER A 108 16.60 -17.25 9.78
CA SER A 108 16.38 -16.84 11.17
C SER A 108 15.93 -17.98 12.12
N GLY A 109 15.68 -19.18 11.59
CA GLY A 109 15.17 -20.32 12.37
C GLY A 109 13.65 -20.33 12.55
N LEU A 110 12.92 -19.33 12.06
CA LEU A 110 11.46 -19.27 12.18
C LEU A 110 10.78 -20.15 11.12
N SER A 111 9.82 -20.97 11.54
CA SER A 111 8.92 -21.62 10.60
C SER A 111 7.96 -20.60 9.97
N PRO A 112 7.38 -20.87 8.77
CA PRO A 112 6.46 -19.96 8.11
C PRO A 112 5.29 -19.49 9.00
N ARG A 113 4.74 -20.37 9.83
CA ARG A 113 3.67 -20.03 10.78
C ARG A 113 4.12 -19.12 11.92
N GLN A 114 5.34 -19.35 12.45
CA GLN A 114 5.93 -18.48 13.48
C GLN A 114 6.25 -17.11 12.92
N GLN A 115 6.78 -17.06 11.69
CA GLN A 115 7.05 -15.82 10.96
C GLN A 115 5.77 -15.02 10.73
N LEU A 116 4.70 -15.66 10.23
CA LEU A 116 3.40 -15.00 10.00
C LEU A 116 2.83 -14.43 11.30
N ARG A 117 2.89 -15.17 12.41
CA ARG A 117 2.44 -14.68 13.72
C ARG A 117 3.23 -13.45 14.18
N ALA A 118 4.55 -13.51 14.12
CA ALA A 118 5.41 -12.39 14.50
C ALA A 118 5.19 -11.15 13.61
N ILE A 119 4.95 -11.36 12.31
CA ILE A 119 4.58 -10.29 11.37
C ILE A 119 3.24 -9.68 11.78
N SER A 120 2.21 -10.49 12.03
CA SER A 120 0.87 -10.01 12.43
C SER A 120 0.96 -9.17 13.70
N GLU A 121 1.62 -9.67 14.76
CA GLU A 121 1.80 -8.94 16.01
C GLU A 121 2.52 -7.61 15.84
N GLN A 122 3.56 -7.56 15.01
CA GLN A 122 4.31 -6.34 14.76
C GLN A 122 3.53 -5.36 13.86
N ALA A 123 2.85 -5.86 12.83
CA ALA A 123 2.06 -5.06 11.91
C ALA A 123 0.86 -4.41 12.62
N HIS A 124 0.15 -5.14 13.51
CA HIS A 124 -0.92 -4.57 14.33
C HIS A 124 -0.41 -3.39 15.16
N ARG A 125 0.71 -3.56 15.88
CA ARG A 125 1.29 -2.47 16.69
C ARG A 125 1.67 -1.26 15.85
N LEU A 126 2.34 -1.49 14.71
CA LEU A 126 2.79 -0.39 13.85
C LEU A 126 1.62 0.35 13.19
N GLN A 127 0.59 -0.38 12.78
CA GLN A 127 -0.58 0.22 12.14
C GLN A 127 -1.43 0.99 13.14
N ASP A 128 -1.54 0.49 14.37
CA ASP A 128 -2.21 1.19 15.47
C ASP A 128 -1.43 2.47 15.85
N GLU A 129 -0.11 2.39 16.04
CA GLU A 129 0.77 3.54 16.30
C GLU A 129 0.63 4.60 15.20
N HIS A 130 0.67 4.18 13.94
CA HIS A 130 0.54 5.06 12.79
C HIS A 130 -0.83 5.76 12.73
N ALA A 131 -1.92 5.00 12.92
CA ALA A 131 -3.27 5.54 12.82
C ALA A 131 -3.58 6.54 13.95
N HIS A 132 -3.18 6.21 15.18
CA HIS A 132 -3.32 7.15 16.31
C HIS A 132 -2.43 8.38 16.13
N TYR A 133 -1.18 8.21 15.67
CA TYR A 133 -0.31 9.35 15.42
C TYR A 133 -0.88 10.30 14.36
N MET A 134 -1.50 9.77 13.31
CA MET A 134 -2.18 10.57 12.30
C MET A 134 -3.30 11.42 12.92
N ILE A 135 -4.16 10.81 13.76
CA ILE A 135 -5.32 11.50 14.35
C ILE A 135 -4.91 12.47 15.46
N ASP A 136 -3.96 12.07 16.31
CA ASP A 136 -3.63 12.81 17.54
C ASP A 136 -2.57 13.90 17.30
N HIS A 137 -1.79 13.81 16.20
CA HIS A 137 -0.68 14.73 15.90
C HIS A 137 -0.77 15.34 14.50
N ILE A 138 -0.76 14.53 13.43
CA ILE A 138 -0.69 15.05 12.05
C ILE A 138 -1.90 15.94 11.73
N LEU A 139 -3.12 15.46 11.96
CA LEU A 139 -4.33 16.26 11.66
C LEU A 139 -4.45 17.52 12.54
N PRO A 140 -4.16 17.49 13.85
CA PRO A 140 -4.12 18.70 14.66
C PRO A 140 -3.03 19.70 14.24
N ASP A 141 -1.84 19.22 13.85
CA ASP A 141 -0.76 20.10 13.40
C ASP A 141 -1.10 20.76 12.05
N LEU A 142 -1.70 20.01 11.12
CA LEU A 142 -2.26 20.57 9.89
C LEU A 142 -3.34 21.62 10.18
N ALA A 143 -4.19 21.40 11.18
CA ALA A 143 -5.23 22.35 11.56
C ALA A 143 -4.67 23.66 12.11
N LYS A 144 -3.51 23.63 12.81
CA LYS A 144 -2.78 24.86 13.23
C LYS A 144 -2.34 25.70 12.03
N GLU A 145 -2.04 25.03 10.91
CA GLU A 145 -1.65 25.65 9.65
C GLU A 145 -2.86 25.95 8.72
N GLN A 146 -4.07 25.94 9.27
CA GLN A 146 -5.32 26.19 8.56
C GLN A 146 -5.65 25.13 7.47
N ILE A 147 -5.09 23.92 7.56
CA ILE A 147 -5.43 22.78 6.72
C ILE A 147 -6.27 21.82 7.58
N VAL A 148 -7.58 21.75 7.30
CA VAL A 148 -8.53 21.10 8.21
C VAL A 148 -9.32 20.02 7.50
N LEU A 149 -9.36 18.81 8.08
CA LEU A 149 -10.27 17.75 7.68
C LEU A 149 -11.55 17.86 8.53
N LEU A 150 -12.66 18.10 7.88
CA LEU A 150 -13.95 18.40 8.51
C LEU A 150 -14.91 17.22 8.43
N SER A 151 -15.70 17.03 9.46
CA SER A 151 -16.89 16.18 9.43
C SER A 151 -18.11 16.97 8.93
N TRP A 152 -19.11 16.28 8.36
CA TRP A 152 -20.29 16.90 7.80
C TRP A 152 -21.06 17.82 8.75
N ASP A 153 -21.13 17.46 10.02
CA ASP A 153 -21.80 18.22 11.09
C ASP A 153 -21.08 19.52 11.47
N LYS A 154 -19.82 19.67 11.09
CA LYS A 154 -19.00 20.87 11.32
C LYS A 154 -19.06 21.88 10.19
N LEU A 155 -19.70 21.50 9.09
CA LEU A 155 -19.85 22.36 7.91
C LEU A 155 -20.98 23.38 8.13
N THR A 156 -20.80 24.60 7.59
CA THR A 156 -21.87 25.59 7.52
C THR A 156 -22.97 25.14 6.56
N ALA A 157 -24.15 25.73 6.66
CA ALA A 157 -25.26 25.43 5.75
C ALA A 157 -24.93 25.73 4.27
N ALA A 158 -24.13 26.74 4.01
CA ALA A 158 -23.69 27.09 2.66
C ALA A 158 -22.72 26.03 2.08
N GLU A 159 -21.75 25.59 2.89
CA GLU A 159 -20.82 24.52 2.53
C GLU A 159 -21.56 23.20 2.29
N GLN A 160 -22.50 22.84 3.17
CA GLN A 160 -23.33 21.63 3.00
C GLN A 160 -24.16 21.68 1.70
N GLU A 161 -24.77 22.82 1.37
CA GLU A 161 -25.55 22.96 0.12
C GLU A 161 -24.65 22.85 -1.12
N ARG A 162 -23.45 23.44 -1.09
CA ARG A 162 -22.48 23.33 -2.17
C ARG A 162 -22.01 21.90 -2.37
N LEU A 163 -21.62 21.24 -1.29
CA LEU A 163 -21.17 19.83 -1.32
C LEU A 163 -22.30 18.88 -1.70
N SER A 164 -23.56 19.16 -1.30
CA SER A 164 -24.72 18.40 -1.72
C SER A 164 -24.97 18.55 -3.23
N ARG A 165 -24.70 19.71 -3.79
CA ARG A 165 -24.79 19.95 -5.25
C ARG A 165 -23.68 19.18 -5.97
N TYR A 166 -22.43 19.25 -5.48
CA TYR A 166 -21.31 18.46 -6.00
C TYR A 166 -21.60 16.97 -5.94
N TYR A 167 -22.11 16.48 -4.80
CA TYR A 167 -22.51 15.08 -4.64
C TYR A 167 -23.53 14.67 -5.71
N ARG A 168 -24.61 15.40 -5.87
CA ARG A 168 -25.67 15.07 -6.85
C ARG A 168 -25.16 15.07 -8.29
N GLN A 169 -24.24 15.98 -8.64
CA GLN A 169 -23.80 16.17 -10.02
C GLN A 169 -22.62 15.27 -10.41
N GLN A 170 -21.70 15.02 -9.50
CA GLN A 170 -20.41 14.37 -9.79
C GLN A 170 -20.25 13.01 -9.12
N VAL A 171 -20.74 12.84 -7.88
CA VAL A 171 -20.51 11.65 -7.10
C VAL A 171 -21.64 10.63 -7.27
N PHE A 172 -22.87 11.03 -7.05
CA PHE A 172 -24.04 10.16 -7.13
C PHE A 172 -24.14 9.35 -8.44
N PRO A 173 -23.90 9.94 -9.64
CA PRO A 173 -24.05 9.21 -10.91
C PRO A 173 -23.05 8.06 -11.10
N VAL A 174 -21.93 8.06 -10.36
CA VAL A 174 -20.89 7.01 -10.46
C VAL A 174 -20.99 5.99 -9.35
N LEU A 175 -21.88 6.20 -8.37
CA LEU A 175 -22.08 5.25 -7.28
C LEU A 175 -22.96 4.08 -7.71
N THR A 176 -22.56 2.87 -7.32
CA THR A 176 -23.31 1.63 -7.57
C THR A 176 -23.46 0.88 -6.24
N PRO A 177 -24.53 1.14 -5.48
CA PRO A 177 -24.83 0.36 -4.29
C PRO A 177 -25.15 -1.10 -4.66
N LEU A 178 -24.60 -2.04 -3.93
CA LEU A 178 -24.86 -3.47 -4.11
C LEU A 178 -25.43 -4.04 -2.80
N ALA A 179 -26.71 -4.38 -2.82
CA ALA A 179 -27.36 -5.06 -1.69
C ALA A 179 -27.09 -6.56 -1.72
N VAL A 180 -26.97 -7.15 -0.54
CA VAL A 180 -26.80 -8.59 -0.34
C VAL A 180 -28.12 -9.18 0.17
N ASP A 181 -28.65 -10.13 -0.58
CA ASP A 181 -29.83 -10.89 -0.25
C ASP A 181 -29.68 -12.35 -0.75
N PRO A 182 -30.63 -13.27 -0.51
CA PRO A 182 -30.53 -14.65 -0.97
C PRO A 182 -30.37 -14.82 -2.49
N ALA A 183 -30.79 -13.82 -3.29
CA ALA A 183 -30.62 -13.82 -4.75
C ALA A 183 -29.33 -13.14 -5.20
N HIS A 184 -28.74 -12.28 -4.36
CA HIS A 184 -27.56 -11.50 -4.65
C HIS A 184 -26.49 -11.78 -3.58
N PRO A 185 -25.52 -12.67 -3.86
CA PRO A 185 -24.47 -13.03 -2.92
C PRO A 185 -23.54 -11.84 -2.61
N PHE A 186 -22.73 -11.98 -1.56
CA PHE A 186 -21.77 -10.95 -1.17
C PHE A 186 -20.88 -10.56 -2.36
N PRO A 187 -20.80 -9.24 -2.69
CA PRO A 187 -20.10 -8.79 -3.86
C PRO A 187 -18.59 -8.95 -3.71
N TYR A 188 -17.92 -9.14 -4.84
CA TYR A 188 -16.46 -9.08 -4.87
C TYR A 188 -15.96 -7.70 -4.44
N ILE A 189 -15.03 -7.66 -3.48
CA ILE A 189 -14.36 -6.46 -3.02
C ILE A 189 -12.96 -6.42 -3.65
N SER A 190 -12.70 -5.42 -4.48
CA SER A 190 -11.39 -5.24 -5.12
C SER A 190 -10.31 -4.83 -4.12
N GLY A 191 -9.07 -5.32 -4.31
CA GLY A 191 -7.92 -5.00 -3.47
C GLY A 191 -7.68 -3.48 -3.42
N GLY A 192 -7.26 -2.98 -2.25
CA GLY A 192 -6.92 -1.58 -2.01
C GLY A 192 -8.09 -0.58 -2.02
N SER A 193 -9.28 -0.96 -2.52
CA SER A 193 -10.40 -0.01 -2.62
C SER A 193 -11.08 0.22 -1.27
N ILE A 194 -11.41 1.49 -0.99
CA ILE A 194 -12.27 1.88 0.14
C ILE A 194 -13.73 1.60 -0.23
N ASN A 195 -14.45 1.06 0.73
CA ASN A 195 -15.87 0.75 0.60
C ASN A 195 -16.61 1.14 1.86
N LEU A 196 -17.90 1.42 1.75
CA LEU A 196 -18.82 1.51 2.88
C LEU A 196 -19.58 0.20 3.04
N ALA A 197 -19.55 -0.34 4.23
CA ALA A 197 -20.42 -1.38 4.71
C ALA A 197 -21.65 -0.70 5.33
N VAL A 198 -22.81 -0.92 4.73
CA VAL A 198 -24.06 -0.25 5.13
C VAL A 198 -25.07 -1.29 5.57
N LEU A 199 -25.60 -1.15 6.78
CA LEU A 199 -26.77 -1.91 7.25
C LEU A 199 -28.02 -1.07 7.06
N VAL A 200 -28.92 -1.54 6.23
CA VAL A 200 -30.20 -0.90 5.94
C VAL A 200 -31.36 -1.76 6.46
N GLU A 201 -32.37 -1.14 7.01
CA GLU A 201 -33.59 -1.84 7.47
C GLU A 201 -34.78 -1.41 6.64
N ASN A 202 -35.53 -2.39 6.15
CA ASN A 202 -36.81 -2.13 5.52
C ASN A 202 -37.88 -1.88 6.60
N PRO A 203 -38.42 -0.66 6.73
CA PRO A 203 -39.37 -0.31 7.80
C PRO A 203 -40.71 -1.11 7.73
N ALA A 204 -41.08 -1.58 6.54
CA ALA A 204 -42.30 -2.34 6.38
C ALA A 204 -42.21 -3.81 6.85
N SER A 205 -41.00 -4.41 6.77
CA SER A 205 -40.75 -5.80 7.16
C SER A 205 -39.89 -5.97 8.41
N GLY A 206 -39.23 -4.91 8.88
CA GLY A 206 -38.26 -4.95 9.96
C GLY A 206 -36.97 -5.72 9.64
N LYS A 207 -36.78 -6.18 8.39
CA LYS A 207 -35.65 -6.97 7.97
C LYS A 207 -34.46 -6.04 7.67
N SER A 208 -33.29 -6.39 8.21
CA SER A 208 -32.02 -5.73 7.91
C SER A 208 -31.31 -6.42 6.76
N HIS A 209 -30.69 -5.63 5.90
CA HIS A 209 -29.88 -6.09 4.76
C HIS A 209 -28.52 -5.40 4.79
N PHE A 210 -27.51 -6.12 4.36
CA PHE A 210 -26.20 -5.55 4.10
C PHE A 210 -26.16 -4.97 2.69
N ALA A 211 -25.57 -3.79 2.56
CA ALA A 211 -25.26 -3.21 1.26
C ALA A 211 -23.82 -2.70 1.26
N ARG A 212 -23.20 -2.77 0.09
CA ARG A 212 -21.85 -2.24 -0.15
C ARG A 212 -21.92 -1.05 -1.08
N VAL A 213 -21.23 0.05 -0.73
CA VAL A 213 -21.02 1.19 -1.61
C VAL A 213 -19.51 1.38 -1.79
N LYS A 214 -19.02 1.27 -3.03
CA LYS A 214 -17.60 1.51 -3.34
C LYS A 214 -17.35 3.00 -3.45
N ILE A 215 -16.29 3.48 -2.81
CA ILE A 215 -15.80 4.86 -2.99
C ILE A 215 -15.15 4.97 -4.38
N PRO A 216 -15.54 5.97 -5.20
CA PRO A 216 -15.01 6.13 -6.54
C PRO A 216 -13.50 6.45 -6.51
N GLY A 217 -12.67 5.63 -7.14
CA GLY A 217 -11.22 5.84 -7.20
C GLY A 217 -10.77 6.82 -8.30
N ASN A 218 -11.69 7.30 -9.12
CA ASN A 218 -11.44 8.28 -10.18
C ASN A 218 -11.76 9.72 -9.77
N LEU A 219 -12.17 9.92 -8.53
CA LEU A 219 -12.41 11.23 -7.92
C LEU A 219 -11.43 11.41 -6.76
N ASN A 220 -11.03 12.65 -6.51
CA ASN A 220 -10.20 12.97 -5.34
C ASN A 220 -10.92 12.57 -4.07
N ARG A 221 -10.19 11.99 -3.15
CA ARG A 221 -10.75 11.51 -1.90
C ARG A 221 -10.89 12.64 -0.88
N LEU A 222 -10.01 13.66 -0.95
CA LEU A 222 -10.17 14.94 -0.25
C LEU A 222 -11.00 15.88 -1.11
N VAL A 223 -12.24 16.11 -0.71
CA VAL A 223 -13.14 17.04 -1.40
C VAL A 223 -13.02 18.41 -0.75
N PRO A 224 -12.62 19.47 -1.51
CA PRO A 224 -12.51 20.81 -0.96
C PRO A 224 -13.87 21.35 -0.47
N VAL A 225 -13.87 21.91 0.72
CA VAL A 225 -15.07 22.48 1.34
C VAL A 225 -15.30 23.91 0.89
N ASP A 226 -14.22 24.69 0.68
CA ASP A 226 -14.29 26.07 0.27
C ASP A 226 -14.04 26.23 -1.24
N ASP A 227 -14.65 27.22 -1.88
CA ASP A 227 -14.22 27.68 -3.18
C ASP A 227 -12.89 28.40 -3.01
N MET A 228 -11.81 27.80 -3.52
CA MET A 228 -10.43 28.34 -3.46
C MET A 228 -10.26 29.68 -4.20
N THR A 229 -11.36 30.34 -4.55
CA THR A 229 -11.40 31.59 -5.35
C THR A 229 -11.77 32.82 -4.55
N ASP A 230 -11.83 32.75 -3.21
CA ASP A 230 -12.11 33.95 -2.42
C ASP A 230 -10.87 34.85 -2.42
N ASP A 231 -11.00 36.02 -3.04
CA ASP A 231 -9.95 37.03 -3.27
C ASP A 231 -9.38 37.68 -1.98
N ASP A 232 -9.81 37.25 -0.80
CA ASP A 232 -9.31 37.77 0.48
C ASP A 232 -8.07 36.98 0.95
N ALA A 233 -6.93 37.33 0.37
CA ALA A 233 -5.61 36.68 0.50
C ALA A 233 -4.98 36.67 1.91
N THR A 234 -5.71 37.04 2.97
CA THR A 234 -5.11 37.16 4.31
C THR A 234 -5.42 36.00 5.25
N ASN A 235 -6.35 35.08 4.90
CA ASN A 235 -6.70 33.95 5.77
C ASN A 235 -7.23 32.75 4.96
N VAL A 236 -6.40 32.23 4.06
CA VAL A 236 -6.78 31.06 3.22
C VAL A 236 -6.85 29.81 4.09
N ARG A 237 -8.05 29.34 4.36
CA ARG A 237 -8.32 28.05 5.00
C ARG A 237 -8.48 26.98 3.95
N TYR A 238 -7.71 25.91 4.06
CA TYR A 238 -7.86 24.70 3.23
C TYR A 238 -8.76 23.71 3.98
N GLY A 239 -10.07 23.79 3.78
CA GLY A 239 -11.03 22.85 4.35
C GLY A 239 -11.29 21.67 3.41
N PHE A 240 -11.28 20.46 3.95
CA PHE A 240 -11.59 19.24 3.20
C PHE A 240 -12.59 18.37 3.96
N ILE A 241 -13.41 17.63 3.22
CA ILE A 241 -14.17 16.48 3.71
C ILE A 241 -13.74 15.25 2.93
N THR A 242 -13.66 14.08 3.58
CA THR A 242 -13.39 12.85 2.84
C THR A 242 -14.60 12.44 2.00
N MET A 243 -14.33 11.80 0.86
CA MET A 243 -15.37 11.30 -0.05
C MET A 243 -16.32 10.33 0.67
N GLU A 244 -15.79 9.48 1.56
CA GLU A 244 -16.61 8.58 2.37
C GLU A 244 -17.56 9.32 3.28
N ASN A 245 -17.12 10.38 3.98
CA ASN A 245 -17.99 11.17 4.83
C ASN A 245 -19.05 11.94 4.03
N LEU A 246 -18.69 12.46 2.85
CA LEU A 246 -19.63 13.07 1.93
C LEU A 246 -20.72 12.08 1.48
N ILE A 247 -20.34 10.84 1.14
CA ILE A 247 -21.29 9.80 0.72
C ILE A 247 -22.15 9.36 1.91
N ILE A 248 -21.56 9.19 3.10
CA ILE A 248 -22.30 8.83 4.33
C ILE A 248 -23.40 9.85 4.62
N ALA A 249 -23.11 11.15 4.48
CA ALA A 249 -24.08 12.21 4.70
C ALA A 249 -25.28 12.18 3.71
N HIS A 250 -25.14 11.48 2.59
CA HIS A 250 -26.18 11.40 1.54
C HIS A 250 -26.68 9.98 1.29
N LEU A 251 -26.40 9.02 2.18
CA LEU A 251 -26.78 7.60 2.01
C LEU A 251 -28.28 7.40 1.77
N GLU A 252 -29.15 8.23 2.36
CA GLU A 252 -30.59 8.15 2.14
C GLU A 252 -30.99 8.25 0.66
N SER A 253 -30.23 9.00 -0.13
CA SER A 253 -30.45 9.13 -1.58
C SER A 253 -30.14 7.83 -2.34
N LEU A 254 -29.28 6.98 -1.80
CA LEU A 254 -28.90 5.68 -2.38
C LEU A 254 -29.86 4.54 -1.94
N PHE A 255 -30.56 4.72 -0.83
CA PHE A 255 -31.44 3.69 -0.24
C PHE A 255 -32.82 4.28 0.08
N PRO A 256 -33.57 4.73 -0.95
CA PRO A 256 -34.86 5.40 -0.75
C PRO A 256 -35.84 4.50 -0.01
N GLY A 257 -36.48 5.02 1.04
CA GLY A 257 -37.45 4.28 1.85
C GLY A 257 -36.87 3.25 2.83
N MET A 258 -35.55 3.16 2.93
CA MET A 258 -34.87 2.31 3.92
C MET A 258 -34.35 3.17 5.07
N ILE A 259 -34.19 2.57 6.24
CA ILE A 259 -33.57 3.18 7.41
C ILE A 259 -32.11 2.76 7.45
N ILE A 260 -31.18 3.71 7.46
CA ILE A 260 -29.75 3.44 7.63
C ILE A 260 -29.49 3.17 9.11
N LYS A 261 -29.10 1.93 9.44
CA LYS A 261 -28.79 1.54 10.82
C LYS A 261 -27.34 1.78 11.17
N GLU A 262 -26.45 1.49 10.23
CA GLU A 262 -25.01 1.65 10.41
C GLU A 262 -24.35 1.84 9.03
N ALA A 263 -23.34 2.70 8.96
CA ALA A 263 -22.49 2.86 7.79
C ALA A 263 -21.05 3.06 8.26
N ARG A 264 -20.13 2.17 7.83
CA ARG A 264 -18.73 2.19 8.24
C ARG A 264 -17.82 1.90 7.06
N SER A 265 -16.67 2.55 7.05
CA SER A 265 -15.65 2.29 6.05
C SER A 265 -14.94 0.97 6.29
N PHE A 266 -14.64 0.26 5.21
CA PHE A 266 -13.79 -0.91 5.24
C PHE A 266 -12.93 -1.00 3.97
N ARG A 267 -11.83 -1.73 4.07
CA ARG A 267 -10.87 -1.93 3.00
C ARG A 267 -10.30 -3.34 3.07
N VAL A 268 -10.02 -3.93 1.89
CA VAL A 268 -9.47 -5.28 1.80
C VAL A 268 -8.16 -5.22 1.04
N THR A 269 -7.09 -5.75 1.63
CA THR A 269 -5.85 -6.01 0.91
C THR A 269 -5.89 -7.43 0.37
N ARG A 270 -5.55 -7.63 -0.92
CA ARG A 270 -5.54 -8.92 -1.58
C ARG A 270 -4.14 -9.31 -2.04
N ASN A 271 -3.97 -10.60 -2.26
CA ASN A 271 -2.75 -11.10 -2.90
C ASN A 271 -2.65 -10.56 -4.33
N GLU A 272 -1.54 -9.87 -4.62
CA GLU A 272 -1.18 -9.41 -5.96
C GLU A 272 0.14 -10.02 -6.46
N ASP A 273 0.68 -10.99 -5.73
CA ASP A 273 1.90 -11.70 -6.11
C ASP A 273 1.67 -12.53 -7.38
N ILE A 274 2.51 -12.31 -8.38
CA ILE A 274 2.45 -12.99 -9.66
C ILE A 274 3.39 -14.17 -9.64
N ASP A 275 2.86 -15.37 -9.81
CA ASP A 275 3.63 -16.60 -9.97
C ASP A 275 3.51 -17.05 -11.43
N VAL A 276 4.52 -16.75 -12.24
CA VAL A 276 4.62 -17.29 -13.59
C VAL A 276 5.25 -18.67 -13.47
N GLU A 277 4.47 -19.72 -13.63
CA GLU A 277 5.01 -21.08 -13.69
C GLU A 277 5.87 -21.18 -14.97
N GLU A 278 7.13 -21.63 -14.83
CA GLU A 278 8.08 -21.74 -15.95
C GLU A 278 7.58 -22.65 -17.10
N ASP A 279 6.64 -23.56 -16.80
CA ASP A 279 6.02 -24.45 -17.80
C ASP A 279 5.09 -23.70 -18.79
N ASP A 280 4.68 -22.47 -18.52
CA ASP A 280 3.85 -21.64 -19.41
C ASP A 280 4.71 -20.80 -20.39
N ALA A 281 6.02 -20.99 -20.44
CA ALA A 281 6.96 -20.19 -21.25
C ALA A 281 6.69 -20.28 -22.79
N GLU A 282 6.03 -21.31 -23.28
CA GLU A 282 5.66 -21.42 -24.70
C GLU A 282 4.63 -20.39 -25.16
N ASN A 283 3.88 -19.76 -24.20
CA ASN A 283 2.90 -18.73 -24.55
C ASN A 283 2.82 -17.63 -23.45
N LEU A 284 3.92 -16.89 -23.29
CA LEU A 284 4.10 -15.86 -22.27
C LEU A 284 2.92 -14.87 -22.22
N LEU A 285 2.32 -14.50 -23.35
CA LEU A 285 1.16 -13.61 -23.40
C LEU A 285 -0.08 -14.22 -22.73
N ASN A 286 -0.38 -15.49 -23.01
CA ASN A 286 -1.52 -16.18 -22.41
C ASN A 286 -1.28 -16.46 -20.91
N ALA A 287 -0.04 -16.76 -20.54
CA ALA A 287 0.37 -16.91 -19.15
C ALA A 287 0.20 -15.59 -18.38
N MET A 288 0.68 -14.48 -18.94
CA MET A 288 0.51 -13.15 -18.35
C MET A 288 -0.96 -12.73 -18.26
N GLU A 289 -1.76 -12.97 -19.28
CA GLU A 289 -3.21 -12.66 -19.25
C GLU A 289 -3.92 -13.45 -18.15
N LYS A 290 -3.62 -14.74 -18.02
CA LYS A 290 -4.17 -15.63 -17.00
C LYS A 290 -3.73 -15.20 -15.60
N GLU A 291 -2.48 -14.80 -15.42
CA GLU A 291 -1.97 -14.30 -14.15
C GLU A 291 -2.51 -12.90 -13.78
N LEU A 292 -2.69 -12.01 -14.76
CA LEU A 292 -3.39 -10.73 -14.54
C LEU A 292 -4.84 -10.93 -14.09
N LEU A 293 -5.54 -11.94 -14.62
CA LEU A 293 -6.87 -12.32 -14.15
C LEU A 293 -6.82 -12.90 -12.73
N ARG A 294 -5.84 -13.76 -12.41
CA ARG A 294 -5.65 -14.31 -11.06
C ARG A 294 -5.32 -13.21 -10.05
N ARG A 295 -4.44 -12.26 -10.39
CA ARG A 295 -4.12 -11.10 -9.58
C ARG A 295 -5.37 -10.29 -9.22
N ARG A 296 -6.25 -10.08 -10.20
CA ARG A 296 -7.50 -9.34 -9.99
C ARG A 296 -8.42 -10.00 -8.94
N PHE A 297 -8.35 -11.32 -8.77
CA PHE A 297 -9.21 -12.11 -7.88
C PHE A 297 -8.45 -12.82 -6.74
N GLY A 298 -7.24 -12.35 -6.41
CA GLY A 298 -6.44 -12.90 -5.32
C GLY A 298 -7.20 -13.01 -3.99
N PRO A 299 -6.84 -13.99 -3.13
CA PRO A 299 -7.49 -14.14 -1.83
C PRO A 299 -7.26 -12.91 -0.95
N PRO A 300 -8.20 -12.58 -0.04
CA PRO A 300 -8.00 -11.55 0.98
C PRO A 300 -6.84 -11.92 1.90
N ILE A 301 -6.03 -10.93 2.23
CA ILE A 301 -4.87 -11.08 3.13
C ILE A 301 -5.06 -10.27 4.40
N ARG A 302 -5.75 -9.11 4.29
CA ARG A 302 -6.01 -8.20 5.41
C ARG A 302 -7.35 -7.51 5.20
N LEU A 303 -8.10 -7.35 6.28
CA LEU A 303 -9.31 -6.55 6.36
C LEU A 303 -9.09 -5.39 7.33
N GLU A 304 -9.23 -4.18 6.84
CA GLU A 304 -9.21 -2.95 7.64
C GLU A 304 -10.63 -2.44 7.79
N ILE A 305 -11.03 -2.13 9.01
CA ILE A 305 -12.36 -1.60 9.34
C ILE A 305 -12.23 -0.41 10.29
N SER A 306 -13.18 0.52 10.21
CA SER A 306 -13.27 1.57 11.24
C SER A 306 -13.43 0.93 12.63
N ASP A 307 -12.76 1.48 13.63
CA ASP A 307 -12.84 1.06 15.04
C ASP A 307 -14.25 1.17 15.61
N GLU A 308 -15.06 2.11 15.10
CA GLU A 308 -16.47 2.28 15.41
C GLU A 308 -17.40 1.20 14.81
N THR A 309 -16.87 0.27 14.00
CA THR A 309 -17.66 -0.80 13.37
C THR A 309 -18.23 -1.74 14.43
N SER A 310 -19.55 -1.97 14.39
CA SER A 310 -20.21 -2.87 15.33
C SER A 310 -19.64 -4.30 15.27
N PRO A 311 -19.68 -5.06 16.38
CA PRO A 311 -19.25 -6.46 16.38
C PRO A 311 -19.97 -7.30 15.33
N PHE A 312 -21.26 -7.05 15.12
CA PHE A 312 -22.08 -7.75 14.12
C PHE A 312 -21.54 -7.50 12.70
N LEU A 313 -21.33 -6.24 12.32
CA LEU A 313 -20.87 -5.88 10.98
C LEU A 313 -19.43 -6.35 10.75
N SER A 314 -18.59 -6.26 11.77
CA SER A 314 -17.21 -6.77 11.73
C SER A 314 -17.17 -8.28 11.48
N GLN A 315 -17.98 -9.05 12.22
CA GLN A 315 -18.05 -10.52 12.05
C GLN A 315 -18.60 -10.88 10.67
N LEU A 316 -19.67 -10.20 10.22
CA LEU A 316 -20.22 -10.40 8.89
C LEU A 316 -19.18 -10.21 7.80
N LEU A 317 -18.39 -9.12 7.86
CA LEU A 317 -17.32 -8.85 6.88
C LEU A 317 -16.23 -9.94 6.94
N ALA A 318 -15.78 -10.32 8.14
CA ALA A 318 -14.76 -11.35 8.33
C ALA A 318 -15.20 -12.71 7.76
N ASP A 319 -16.44 -13.12 8.03
CA ASP A 319 -17.01 -14.40 7.55
C ASP A 319 -17.16 -14.41 6.03
N GLN A 320 -17.70 -13.32 5.44
CA GLN A 320 -17.90 -13.22 3.99
C GLN A 320 -16.57 -13.14 3.22
N LEU A 321 -15.57 -12.52 3.78
CA LEU A 321 -14.22 -12.40 3.20
C LEU A 321 -13.33 -13.58 3.56
N ARG A 322 -13.75 -14.43 4.51
CA ARG A 322 -12.98 -15.59 5.00
C ARG A 322 -11.63 -15.21 5.55
N VAL A 323 -11.57 -14.11 6.29
CA VAL A 323 -10.37 -13.68 7.01
C VAL A 323 -10.46 -14.08 8.47
N SER A 324 -9.32 -14.43 9.06
CA SER A 324 -9.21 -14.75 10.49
C SER A 324 -9.20 -13.49 11.34
N ALA A 325 -9.41 -13.63 12.65
CA ALA A 325 -9.39 -12.49 13.57
C ALA A 325 -8.04 -11.74 13.56
N ASP A 326 -6.93 -12.47 13.37
CA ASP A 326 -5.57 -11.89 13.31
C ASP A 326 -5.33 -11.08 12.02
N GLU A 327 -6.24 -11.17 11.04
CA GLU A 327 -6.18 -10.45 9.77
C GLU A 327 -7.12 -9.24 9.73
N VAL A 328 -7.86 -9.00 10.82
CA VAL A 328 -8.77 -7.85 10.95
C VAL A 328 -8.10 -6.74 11.75
N TYR A 329 -7.96 -5.58 11.14
CA TYR A 329 -7.36 -4.36 11.70
C TYR A 329 -8.46 -3.34 11.96
N ARG A 330 -8.66 -2.98 13.24
CA ARG A 330 -9.60 -1.94 13.66
C ARG A 330 -8.84 -0.64 13.84
N LEU A 331 -9.17 0.36 13.05
CA LEU A 331 -8.41 1.61 12.98
C LEU A 331 -9.36 2.80 13.05
N PRO A 332 -8.94 3.92 13.64
CA PRO A 332 -9.70 5.17 13.55
C PRO A 332 -9.82 5.62 12.07
N ALA A 333 -10.95 6.21 11.72
CA ALA A 333 -11.13 6.80 10.39
C ALA A 333 -10.39 8.14 10.27
N PRO A 334 -9.95 8.53 9.08
CA PRO A 334 -10.12 7.84 7.80
C PRO A 334 -9.18 6.64 7.62
N LEU A 335 -9.68 5.55 7.04
CA LEU A 335 -8.85 4.42 6.64
C LEU A 335 -7.99 4.82 5.42
N ASP A 336 -6.86 4.10 5.22
CA ASP A 336 -5.95 4.35 4.09
C ASP A 336 -5.37 5.77 4.07
N ALA A 337 -4.33 5.96 4.86
CA ALA A 337 -3.65 7.25 5.00
C ALA A 337 -2.96 7.74 3.71
N THR A 338 -2.95 6.95 2.62
CA THR A 338 -2.45 7.43 1.32
C THR A 338 -3.21 8.64 0.79
N VAL A 339 -4.43 8.90 1.31
CA VAL A 339 -5.18 10.13 1.07
C VAL A 339 -4.38 11.40 1.40
N LEU A 340 -3.45 11.33 2.34
CA LEU A 340 -2.61 12.47 2.72
C LEU A 340 -1.66 12.92 1.60
N PHE A 341 -1.36 12.09 0.59
CA PHE A 341 -0.62 12.53 -0.60
C PHE A 341 -1.32 13.65 -1.35
N GLU A 342 -2.66 13.72 -1.30
CA GLU A 342 -3.42 14.80 -1.96
C GLU A 342 -3.08 16.17 -1.39
N LEU A 343 -2.62 16.26 -0.12
CA LEU A 343 -2.18 17.51 0.51
C LEU A 343 -0.93 18.09 -0.17
N GLY A 344 -0.13 17.25 -0.83
CA GLY A 344 1.03 17.70 -1.61
C GLY A 344 0.66 18.69 -2.73
N GLY A 345 -0.61 18.69 -3.20
CA GLY A 345 -1.14 19.63 -4.19
C GLY A 345 -1.45 21.04 -3.67
N ILE A 346 -1.49 21.25 -2.34
CA ILE A 346 -1.79 22.56 -1.73
C ILE A 346 -0.67 23.53 -2.01
N ASP A 347 -1.00 24.78 -2.37
CA ASP A 347 -0.02 25.86 -2.62
C ASP A 347 0.42 26.52 -1.30
N ARG A 348 1.22 25.77 -0.51
CA ARG A 348 1.85 26.20 0.75
C ARG A 348 3.31 25.75 0.75
N PRO A 349 4.18 26.45 -0.01
CA PRO A 349 5.60 26.11 -0.12
C PRO A 349 6.36 26.24 1.20
N ASP A 350 5.85 27.04 2.14
CA ASP A 350 6.36 27.21 3.51
C ASP A 350 6.19 25.93 4.36
N LEU A 351 5.24 25.05 4.04
CA LEU A 351 4.96 23.78 4.72
C LEU A 351 5.56 22.56 4.02
N LYS A 352 6.41 22.77 3.02
CA LYS A 352 7.06 21.73 2.22
C LYS A 352 8.59 21.90 2.25
N TYR A 353 9.30 20.87 1.79
CA TYR A 353 10.73 21.02 1.56
C TYR A 353 11.01 22.14 0.55
N ARG A 354 12.09 22.86 0.79
CA ARG A 354 12.57 23.85 -0.18
C ARG A 354 12.89 23.17 -1.50
N SER A 355 12.51 23.82 -2.60
CA SER A 355 12.82 23.34 -3.93
C SER A 355 14.32 23.10 -4.06
N PHE A 356 14.67 21.88 -4.41
CA PHE A 356 16.05 21.49 -4.65
C PHE A 356 16.42 21.83 -6.09
N VAL A 357 17.49 22.61 -6.25
CA VAL A 357 18.07 22.89 -7.57
C VAL A 357 19.18 21.86 -7.83
N PRO A 358 18.97 20.92 -8.76
CA PRO A 358 19.97 19.91 -9.07
C PRO A 358 21.27 20.56 -9.55
N THR A 359 22.38 20.10 -9.00
CA THR A 359 23.73 20.51 -9.46
C THR A 359 24.48 19.30 -10.01
N THR A 360 24.97 19.43 -11.23
CA THR A 360 25.80 18.38 -11.81
C THR A 360 27.18 18.39 -11.16
N ASN A 361 27.68 17.24 -10.74
CA ASN A 361 29.05 17.14 -10.25
C ASN A 361 30.02 17.53 -11.37
N ARG A 362 30.89 18.52 -11.10
CA ARG A 362 31.84 19.08 -12.10
C ARG A 362 32.75 18.04 -12.74
N GLN A 363 32.95 16.89 -12.10
CA GLN A 363 33.83 15.83 -12.60
C GLN A 363 33.16 14.94 -13.66
N ILE A 364 31.81 14.91 -13.66
CA ILE A 364 31.00 14.14 -14.61
C ILE A 364 30.14 15.06 -15.48
N ALA A 365 30.24 16.40 -15.26
CA ALA A 365 29.54 17.34 -16.12
C ALA A 365 30.17 17.28 -17.53
N GLU A 366 29.30 17.20 -18.55
CA GLU A 366 29.72 17.42 -19.92
C GLU A 366 30.29 18.84 -20.02
N VAL A 367 31.61 18.93 -20.10
CA VAL A 367 32.27 20.17 -20.55
C VAL A 367 32.06 20.22 -22.05
N GLU A 368 31.84 21.39 -22.65
CA GLU A 368 31.66 21.66 -24.10
C GLU A 368 32.80 21.13 -25.01
N SER A 369 33.46 20.06 -24.61
CA SER A 369 34.47 19.37 -25.38
C SER A 369 33.85 18.19 -26.09
N SER A 370 34.16 18.05 -27.36
CA SER A 370 33.71 17.02 -28.31
C SER A 370 34.04 15.56 -27.93
N ARG A 371 34.41 15.27 -26.71
CA ARG A 371 34.69 13.93 -26.19
C ARG A 371 33.85 13.68 -24.95
N ALA A 372 33.08 12.58 -24.99
CA ALA A 372 32.42 12.05 -23.80
C ALA A 372 33.44 11.89 -22.65
N GLN A 373 33.13 12.41 -21.48
CA GLN A 373 34.00 12.22 -20.31
C GLN A 373 34.06 10.74 -19.94
N ASP A 374 35.29 10.26 -19.66
CA ASP A 374 35.47 8.90 -19.17
C ASP A 374 35.17 8.87 -17.67
N ILE A 375 33.92 8.45 -17.33
CA ILE A 375 33.47 8.29 -15.95
C ILE A 375 34.39 7.35 -15.16
N PHE A 376 34.92 6.32 -15.79
CA PHE A 376 35.83 5.39 -15.14
C PHE A 376 37.19 6.04 -14.80
N ALA A 377 37.67 6.95 -15.64
CA ALA A 377 38.86 7.74 -15.31
C ALA A 377 38.59 8.65 -14.11
N ALA A 378 37.44 9.33 -14.05
CA ALA A 378 37.06 10.19 -12.94
C ALA A 378 36.94 9.40 -11.61
N ILE A 379 36.36 8.21 -11.64
CA ILE A 379 36.22 7.33 -10.46
C ILE A 379 37.58 6.81 -9.99
N ARG A 380 38.52 6.54 -10.92
CA ARG A 380 39.88 6.11 -10.54
C ARG A 380 40.70 7.26 -9.90
N GLU A 381 40.38 8.49 -10.23
CA GLU A 381 41.06 9.66 -9.67
C GLU A 381 40.61 9.96 -8.23
N ARG A 382 39.28 9.83 -7.97
CA ARG A 382 38.72 10.03 -6.63
C ARG A 382 37.27 9.54 -6.53
N ASP A 383 36.78 9.35 -5.30
CA ASP A 383 35.40 8.97 -5.01
C ASP A 383 34.41 10.05 -5.48
N ILE A 384 33.28 9.64 -6.05
CA ILE A 384 32.21 10.51 -6.52
C ILE A 384 30.95 10.19 -5.72
N LEU A 385 30.45 11.15 -4.95
CA LEU A 385 29.17 11.03 -4.24
C LEU A 385 28.03 11.48 -5.15
N LEU A 386 27.06 10.59 -5.38
CA LEU A 386 25.82 10.88 -6.08
C LEU A 386 24.64 10.74 -5.12
N HIS A 387 23.73 11.70 -5.14
CA HIS A 387 22.49 11.66 -4.38
C HIS A 387 21.35 11.21 -5.27
N HIS A 388 20.60 10.19 -4.84
CA HIS A 388 19.40 9.70 -5.52
C HIS A 388 18.13 9.98 -4.69
N PRO A 389 17.00 10.31 -5.31
CA PRO A 389 16.75 10.52 -6.74
C PRO A 389 17.63 11.63 -7.30
N PRO A 390 17.96 11.57 -8.63
CA PRO A 390 19.02 12.38 -9.18
C PRO A 390 18.79 13.85 -8.91
N ALA A 391 19.73 14.43 -8.20
CA ALA A 391 19.80 15.86 -7.96
C ALA A 391 20.00 16.66 -9.27
N SER A 392 20.01 15.99 -10.41
CA SER A 392 20.24 16.62 -11.71
C SER A 392 19.21 16.16 -12.75
N ARG A 393 18.34 17.06 -13.16
CA ARG A 393 17.74 16.96 -14.50
C ARG A 393 18.89 17.17 -15.50
N GLY A 394 19.28 16.10 -16.19
CA GLY A 394 20.24 16.20 -17.29
C GLY A 394 21.53 15.39 -17.18
N THR A 395 21.81 14.74 -16.05
CA THR A 395 22.95 13.82 -15.99
C THR A 395 22.43 12.39 -16.00
N THR A 396 22.28 11.82 -17.19
CA THR A 396 22.04 10.40 -17.36
C THR A 396 23.34 9.68 -17.04
N VAL A 397 23.45 9.05 -15.87
CA VAL A 397 24.55 8.13 -15.58
C VAL A 397 24.25 6.84 -16.31
N HIS A 398 24.92 6.63 -17.45
CA HIS A 398 24.87 5.36 -18.15
C HIS A 398 25.74 4.34 -17.41
N CYS A 399 25.16 3.46 -16.63
CA CYS A 399 25.83 2.22 -16.25
C CYS A 399 25.87 1.31 -17.46
N ARG A 400 27.05 1.19 -18.10
CA ARG A 400 27.29 0.14 -19.09
C ARG A 400 27.57 -1.16 -18.37
N GLN A 401 26.63 -2.09 -18.42
CA GLN A 401 26.90 -3.50 -18.25
C GLN A 401 26.88 -4.09 -19.66
N ASP A 402 27.99 -4.71 -20.06
CA ASP A 402 28.11 -5.56 -21.26
C ASP A 402 27.74 -4.91 -22.63
N GLY A 403 28.22 -3.72 -22.89
CA GLY A 403 28.25 -3.18 -24.26
C GLY A 403 26.93 -2.63 -24.81
N HIS A 404 25.85 -2.60 -24.04
CA HIS A 404 24.56 -2.04 -24.45
C HIS A 404 24.24 -0.75 -23.70
N SER A 405 23.96 0.33 -24.44
CA SER A 405 23.48 1.60 -23.88
C SER A 405 21.95 1.55 -23.76
N VAL A 406 21.44 1.78 -22.56
CA VAL A 406 20.01 2.03 -22.36
C VAL A 406 19.84 3.53 -22.16
N SER A 407 19.21 4.21 -23.12
CA SER A 407 18.75 5.59 -22.97
C SER A 407 17.31 5.56 -22.45
N THR A 408 17.05 6.24 -21.33
CA THR A 408 15.69 6.55 -20.92
C THR A 408 15.49 8.05 -21.00
N GLU A 409 14.82 8.51 -22.06
CA GLU A 409 14.15 9.80 -22.07
C GLU A 409 12.89 9.68 -21.23
N GLY A 410 12.75 10.60 -20.29
CA GLY A 410 11.59 11.09 -19.59
C GLY A 410 10.43 10.12 -19.35
N ASP A 411 10.41 9.48 -18.18
CA ASP A 411 9.20 9.36 -17.37
C ASP A 411 9.57 8.80 -15.98
N GLN A 412 8.84 9.26 -14.97
CA GLN A 412 9.11 8.93 -13.57
C GLN A 412 8.85 7.45 -13.31
N HIS A 413 9.87 6.62 -13.36
CA HIS A 413 9.83 5.27 -12.81
C HIS A 413 10.99 5.09 -11.83
N TYR A 414 10.62 4.89 -10.56
CA TYR A 414 11.54 4.46 -9.52
C TYR A 414 11.97 3.02 -9.83
N GLN A 415 13.19 2.83 -10.29
CA GLN A 415 13.83 1.52 -10.32
C GLN A 415 14.79 1.40 -9.14
N TYR A 416 14.48 0.50 -8.22
CA TYR A 416 15.43 0.03 -7.23
C TYR A 416 16.48 -0.84 -7.91
N CYS A 417 17.74 -0.43 -7.86
CA CYS A 417 18.87 -1.33 -8.14
C CYS A 417 19.07 -2.24 -6.92
N HIS A 418 18.98 -3.55 -7.13
CA HIS A 418 19.39 -4.59 -6.20
C HIS A 418 20.90 -4.79 -6.27
#